data_ad2b9cfe2928903e9710fcb9ce998e7f
#
_entry.id   ad2b9cfe2928903e9710fcb9ce998e7f
#
_cell.length_a   1.000
_cell.length_b   1.000
_cell.length_c   1.000
_cell.angle_alpha   90.00
_cell.angle_beta   90.00
_cell.angle_gamma   90.00
#
_symmetry.space_group_name_H-M   'P 1'
#
loop_
_entity.id
_entity.type
_entity.pdbx_description
1 polymer ?
#
loop_
_entity_poly.entity_id
_entity_poly.type
_entity_poly.pdbx_seq_one_letter_code
_entity_poly.pdbx_strand_id
1 'polypeptide(L)'
;MHSHSLHTLLQQVYKLLSPARSSCSLCQHTSTPSSRMPGLCKACYAKIPWITQPRCLACGRAIGCPDCSRPEAGPRHFVWNRSAVRYSAEMKEWLALYKYRGHEKIASLLIHMLKHAYVQAQRESLLASMPRSADPIWAQPGARDVRQRRSAEGAQGLWEADVLTSVPVSDERRRERGFNQAEVLARGLSSAVSVPYSELLHRTRHTDKQSFKSRMDRVRDMENLFAMLPSAPDALLLRSEAVHERNSADSRSKAIRPLRILLLDDIYTTGSTVNACALALKTAAASAGIPAEVCCLTWARS
;
A
#
# COMPACT_ATOMS: atom_id res chain seq x y z
N MET A 1 1.17 18.52 47.18
CA MET A 1 0.36 17.27 47.08
C MET A 1 -1.05 17.43 46.49
N HIS A 2 -1.36 18.45 45.64
CA HIS A 2 -2.71 18.71 45.09
C HIS A 2 -2.88 18.49 43.58
N SER A 3 -1.83 18.16 42.83
CA SER A 3 -1.91 18.04 41.38
C SER A 3 -2.48 16.68 40.92
N HIS A 4 -2.33 15.60 41.67
CA HIS A 4 -2.84 14.26 41.33
C HIS A 4 -4.38 14.14 41.42
N SER A 5 -5.02 14.91 42.29
CA SER A 5 -6.48 14.85 42.51
C SER A 5 -7.28 15.44 41.35
N LEU A 6 -6.81 16.55 40.75
CA LEU A 6 -7.47 17.21 39.60
C LEU A 6 -7.43 16.36 38.35
N HIS A 7 -6.29 15.71 38.05
CA HIS A 7 -6.13 14.86 36.88
C HIS A 7 -7.04 13.62 36.97
N THR A 8 -7.17 13.04 38.14
CA THR A 8 -8.05 11.88 38.41
C THR A 8 -9.53 12.27 38.30
N LEU A 9 -9.90 13.44 38.80
CA LEU A 9 -11.27 13.98 38.67
C LEU A 9 -11.61 14.30 37.20
N LEU A 10 -10.72 14.91 36.45
CA LEU A 10 -10.88 15.17 35.01
C LEU A 10 -11.02 13.87 34.22
N GLN A 11 -10.25 12.84 34.53
CA GLN A 11 -10.39 11.53 33.88
C GLN A 11 -11.73 10.83 34.25
N GLN A 12 -12.22 10.99 35.45
CA GLN A 12 -13.53 10.46 35.85
C GLN A 12 -14.67 11.22 35.15
N VAL A 13 -14.61 12.55 35.10
CA VAL A 13 -15.57 13.37 34.35
C VAL A 13 -15.53 13.06 32.85
N TYR A 14 -14.35 12.87 32.25
CA TYR A 14 -14.23 12.42 30.87
C TYR A 14 -14.84 11.04 30.63
N LYS A 15 -14.68 10.09 31.57
CA LYS A 15 -15.32 8.77 31.49
C LYS A 15 -16.85 8.85 31.62
N LEU A 16 -17.36 9.77 32.40
CA LEU A 16 -18.80 9.98 32.55
C LEU A 16 -19.43 10.69 31.35
N LEU A 17 -18.67 11.57 30.67
CA LEU A 17 -19.12 12.30 29.48
C LEU A 17 -18.83 11.55 28.17
N SER A 18 -17.94 10.57 28.17
CA SER A 18 -17.69 9.74 27.01
C SER A 18 -18.79 8.69 26.88
N PRO A 19 -19.53 8.65 25.76
CA PRO A 19 -20.55 7.62 25.58
C PRO A 19 -19.85 6.24 25.63
N ALA A 20 -20.20 5.44 26.62
CA ALA A 20 -19.71 4.07 26.80
C ALA A 20 -20.08 3.16 25.60
N ARG A 21 -20.94 3.66 24.74
CA ARG A 21 -21.38 3.01 23.50
C ARG A 21 -21.34 4.03 22.36
N SER A 22 -20.65 3.70 21.30
CA SER A 22 -20.63 4.48 20.05
C SER A 22 -21.32 3.71 18.93
N SER A 23 -21.93 4.43 17.99
CA SER A 23 -22.47 3.83 16.79
C SER A 23 -21.33 3.32 15.91
N CYS A 24 -21.38 2.05 15.53
CA CYS A 24 -20.44 1.46 14.61
C CYS A 24 -20.60 2.08 13.21
N SER A 25 -19.52 2.56 12.62
CA SER A 25 -19.54 3.19 11.28
C SER A 25 -20.00 2.25 10.18
N LEU A 26 -20.02 0.93 10.42
CA LEU A 26 -20.40 -0.08 9.47
C LEU A 26 -21.83 -0.59 9.67
N CYS A 27 -22.10 -1.22 10.81
CA CYS A 27 -23.39 -1.82 11.08
C CYS A 27 -24.38 -0.86 11.77
N GLN A 28 -23.93 0.35 12.11
CA GLN A 28 -24.69 1.41 12.79
C GLN A 28 -25.26 1.03 14.17
N HIS A 29 -25.07 -0.19 14.63
CA HIS A 29 -25.50 -0.61 15.96
C HIS A 29 -24.67 0.09 17.05
N THR A 30 -25.35 0.52 18.10
CA THR A 30 -24.69 1.04 19.31
C THR A 30 -24.12 -0.12 20.10
N SER A 31 -22.80 -0.20 20.18
CA SER A 31 -22.10 -1.32 20.82
C SER A 31 -20.75 -0.89 21.37
N THR A 32 -20.09 -1.78 22.10
CA THR A 32 -18.72 -1.53 22.59
C THR A 32 -17.77 -1.40 21.41
N PRO A 33 -17.05 -0.27 21.27
CA PRO A 33 -16.09 -0.08 20.18
C PRO A 33 -14.92 -1.06 20.31
N SER A 34 -14.33 -1.40 19.17
CA SER A 34 -13.08 -2.14 19.14
C SER A 34 -11.94 -1.25 19.61
N SER A 35 -11.13 -1.72 20.57
CA SER A 35 -9.92 -1.02 21.00
C SER A 35 -8.83 -0.97 19.92
N ARG A 36 -8.89 -1.89 18.94
CA ARG A 36 -7.89 -2.01 17.87
C ARG A 36 -8.23 -1.18 16.64
N MET A 37 -9.50 -0.79 16.49
CA MET A 37 -9.96 -0.05 15.31
C MET A 37 -11.09 0.92 15.72
N PRO A 38 -10.75 2.19 15.95
CA PRO A 38 -11.73 3.22 16.26
C PRO A 38 -12.82 3.29 15.18
N GLY A 39 -14.07 3.48 15.60
CA GLY A 39 -15.21 3.53 14.68
C GLY A 39 -15.85 2.18 14.34
N LEU A 40 -15.23 1.04 14.69
CA LEU A 40 -15.85 -0.29 14.55
C LEU A 40 -16.23 -0.91 15.88
N CYS A 41 -17.33 -1.67 15.89
CA CYS A 41 -17.62 -2.57 17.00
C CYS A 41 -16.77 -3.85 16.95
N LYS A 42 -16.67 -4.55 18.08
CA LYS A 42 -15.91 -5.81 18.17
C LYS A 42 -16.36 -6.86 17.14
N ALA A 43 -17.67 -6.97 16.89
CA ALA A 43 -18.23 -7.94 15.94
C ALA A 43 -17.84 -7.63 14.50
N CYS A 44 -17.89 -6.35 14.06
CA CYS A 44 -17.45 -5.95 12.74
C CYS A 44 -15.92 -6.09 12.57
N TYR A 45 -15.15 -5.76 13.61
CA TYR A 45 -13.71 -5.96 13.60
C TYR A 45 -13.32 -7.43 13.44
N ALA A 46 -14.01 -8.34 14.13
CA ALA A 46 -13.74 -9.78 14.06
C ALA A 46 -13.98 -10.40 12.67
N LYS A 47 -14.81 -9.76 11.83
CA LYS A 47 -15.08 -10.23 10.45
C LYS A 47 -14.01 -9.81 9.44
N ILE A 48 -13.03 -8.97 9.82
CA ILE A 48 -12.01 -8.51 8.91
C ILE A 48 -11.02 -9.65 8.60
N PRO A 49 -10.90 -10.09 7.35
CA PRO A 49 -10.02 -11.18 6.95
C PRO A 49 -8.59 -10.67 6.73
N TRP A 50 -7.92 -10.26 7.79
CA TRP A 50 -6.56 -9.71 7.75
C TRP A 50 -5.56 -10.63 7.06
N ILE A 51 -4.64 -10.05 6.30
CA ILE A 51 -3.47 -10.74 5.78
C ILE A 51 -2.29 -10.37 6.67
N THR A 52 -2.03 -11.19 7.69
CA THR A 52 -0.94 -10.97 8.65
C THR A 52 0.36 -11.64 8.24
N GLN A 53 0.28 -12.71 7.44
CA GLN A 53 1.43 -13.48 6.95
C GLN A 53 1.21 -13.86 5.49
N PRO A 54 1.65 -13.03 4.53
CA PRO A 54 1.53 -13.36 3.12
C PRO A 54 2.44 -14.53 2.77
N ARG A 55 1.90 -15.59 2.16
CA ARG A 55 2.69 -16.72 1.67
C ARG A 55 3.44 -16.39 0.38
N CYS A 56 2.86 -15.58 -0.48
CA CYS A 56 3.55 -15.09 -1.66
C CYS A 56 4.29 -13.78 -1.36
N LEU A 57 5.61 -13.83 -1.29
CA LEU A 57 6.44 -12.66 -1.00
C LEU A 57 6.38 -11.59 -2.10
N ALA A 58 6.02 -11.98 -3.32
CA ALA A 58 5.90 -11.08 -4.44
C ALA A 58 4.58 -10.30 -4.45
N CYS A 59 3.44 -10.98 -4.51
CA CYS A 59 2.14 -10.32 -4.65
C CYS A 59 1.32 -10.21 -3.35
N GLY A 60 1.86 -10.68 -2.23
CA GLY A 60 1.20 -10.56 -0.93
C GLY A 60 0.00 -11.49 -0.71
N ARG A 61 -0.20 -12.54 -1.54
CA ARG A 61 -1.31 -13.47 -1.36
C ARG A 61 -1.15 -14.29 -0.09
N ALA A 62 -2.23 -14.45 0.68
CA ALA A 62 -2.24 -15.16 1.96
C ALA A 62 -2.13 -16.69 1.81
N ILE A 63 -2.45 -17.22 0.63
CA ILE A 63 -2.39 -18.65 0.28
C ILE A 63 -1.41 -18.85 -0.87
N GLY A 64 -1.17 -20.09 -1.31
CA GLY A 64 -0.35 -20.38 -2.49
C GLY A 64 -0.74 -19.50 -3.69
N CYS A 65 0.24 -19.04 -4.45
CA CYS A 65 0.02 -18.11 -5.56
C CYS A 65 0.33 -18.76 -6.90
N PRO A 66 -0.66 -19.33 -7.61
CA PRO A 66 -0.43 -19.89 -8.93
C PRO A 66 0.00 -18.83 -9.96
N ASP A 67 -0.43 -17.58 -9.78
CA ASP A 67 -0.14 -16.51 -10.75
C ASP A 67 1.34 -16.09 -10.76
N CYS A 68 2.00 -16.14 -9.59
CA CYS A 68 3.41 -15.76 -9.46
C CYS A 68 4.38 -16.93 -9.69
N SER A 69 3.88 -18.19 -9.63
CA SER A 69 4.69 -19.39 -9.81
C SER A 69 4.61 -19.98 -11.22
N ARG A 70 3.74 -19.46 -12.09
CA ARG A 70 3.63 -19.92 -13.48
C ARG A 70 4.83 -19.46 -14.31
N PRO A 71 5.36 -20.30 -15.20
CA PRO A 71 6.44 -19.93 -16.12
C PRO A 71 6.09 -18.73 -17.02
N GLU A 72 4.80 -18.55 -17.34
CA GLU A 72 4.27 -17.47 -18.17
C GLU A 72 3.98 -16.19 -17.37
N ALA A 73 4.31 -16.14 -16.10
CA ALA A 73 4.25 -14.90 -15.33
C ALA A 73 5.26 -13.93 -15.93
N GLY A 74 4.78 -12.93 -16.68
CA GLY A 74 5.61 -11.91 -17.32
C GLY A 74 6.48 -11.14 -16.31
N PRO A 75 7.39 -10.29 -16.79
CA PRO A 75 8.30 -9.55 -15.94
C PRO A 75 7.52 -8.69 -14.94
N ARG A 76 8.01 -8.67 -13.70
CA ARG A 76 7.44 -7.85 -12.63
C ARG A 76 8.28 -6.60 -12.43
N HIS A 77 7.63 -5.46 -12.49
CA HIS A 77 8.27 -4.16 -12.38
C HIS A 77 8.23 -3.56 -10.97
N PHE A 78 7.49 -4.17 -10.04
CA PHE A 78 7.52 -3.82 -8.62
C PHE A 78 8.25 -4.89 -7.80
N VAL A 79 8.83 -4.50 -6.67
CA VAL A 79 9.58 -5.41 -5.78
C VAL A 79 8.63 -6.36 -5.05
N TRP A 80 7.60 -5.81 -4.41
CA TRP A 80 6.56 -6.57 -3.72
C TRP A 80 5.25 -5.78 -3.66
N ASN A 81 4.14 -6.53 -3.46
CA ASN A 81 2.87 -5.97 -3.03
C ASN A 81 2.49 -6.52 -1.66
N ARG A 82 1.88 -5.67 -0.83
CA ARG A 82 1.21 -6.07 0.41
C ARG A 82 -0.22 -5.56 0.40
N SER A 83 -1.11 -6.32 1.04
CA SER A 83 -2.52 -5.96 1.12
C SER A 83 -3.01 -6.13 2.55
N ALA A 84 -3.92 -5.26 2.99
CA ALA A 84 -4.43 -5.31 4.35
C ALA A 84 -5.29 -6.56 4.58
N VAL A 85 -6.15 -6.91 3.62
CA VAL A 85 -7.15 -7.95 3.77
C VAL A 85 -7.28 -8.84 2.53
N ARG A 86 -7.84 -10.04 2.72
CA ARG A 86 -8.37 -10.87 1.63
C ARG A 86 -9.66 -10.25 1.11
N TYR A 87 -9.88 -10.28 -0.19
CA TYR A 87 -11.08 -9.79 -0.84
C TYR A 87 -12.23 -10.81 -0.69
N SER A 88 -12.96 -10.70 0.44
CA SER A 88 -14.16 -11.51 0.74
C SER A 88 -15.44 -10.80 0.25
N ALA A 89 -16.59 -11.48 0.41
CA ALA A 89 -17.90 -10.89 0.12
C ALA A 89 -18.15 -9.62 0.95
N GLU A 90 -17.84 -9.65 2.24
CA GLU A 90 -17.99 -8.50 3.14
C GLU A 90 -17.06 -7.35 2.73
N MET A 91 -15.82 -7.66 2.35
CA MET A 91 -14.87 -6.65 1.90
C MET A 91 -15.31 -6.02 0.56
N LYS A 92 -15.97 -6.78 -0.31
CA LYS A 92 -16.59 -6.27 -1.53
C LYS A 92 -17.68 -5.25 -1.21
N GLU A 93 -18.53 -5.52 -0.21
CA GLU A 93 -19.57 -4.61 0.25
C GLU A 93 -18.97 -3.31 0.82
N TRP A 94 -17.93 -3.40 1.65
CA TRP A 94 -17.26 -2.21 2.20
C TRP A 94 -16.68 -1.34 1.09
N LEU A 95 -16.05 -1.96 0.11
CA LEU A 95 -15.49 -1.24 -1.01
C LEU A 95 -16.56 -0.62 -1.92
N ALA A 96 -17.71 -1.27 -2.08
CA ALA A 96 -18.85 -0.70 -2.79
C ALA A 96 -19.41 0.53 -2.07
N LEU A 97 -19.55 0.48 -0.74
CA LEU A 97 -19.94 1.65 0.07
C LEU A 97 -18.95 2.80 -0.11
N TYR A 98 -17.65 2.51 -0.11
CA TYR A 98 -16.63 3.51 -0.33
C TYR A 98 -16.69 4.12 -1.74
N LYS A 99 -16.84 3.29 -2.78
CA LYS A 99 -16.81 3.73 -4.19
C LYS A 99 -18.04 4.54 -4.62
N TYR A 100 -19.22 4.21 -4.10
CA TYR A 100 -20.47 4.73 -4.65
C TYR A 100 -21.27 5.63 -3.69
N ARG A 101 -20.91 5.71 -2.43
CA ARG A 101 -21.65 6.48 -1.44
C ARG A 101 -20.84 7.57 -0.74
N GLY A 102 -19.58 7.79 -1.12
CA GLY A 102 -18.76 8.90 -0.61
C GLY A 102 -18.62 8.94 0.93
N HIS A 103 -18.75 7.79 1.61
CA HIS A 103 -18.71 7.76 3.06
C HIS A 103 -17.29 8.02 3.59
N GLU A 104 -17.00 9.25 3.99
CA GLU A 104 -15.72 9.64 4.61
C GLU A 104 -15.32 8.73 5.78
N LYS A 105 -16.31 8.28 6.56
CA LYS A 105 -16.09 7.33 7.66
C LYS A 105 -15.53 6.00 7.20
N ILE A 106 -15.95 5.51 6.03
CA ILE A 106 -15.40 4.28 5.43
C ILE A 106 -13.97 4.53 4.95
N ALA A 107 -13.69 5.67 4.31
CA ALA A 107 -12.32 6.01 3.90
C ALA A 107 -11.36 5.96 5.08
N SER A 108 -11.72 6.56 6.22
CA SER A 108 -10.90 6.53 7.44
C SER A 108 -10.62 5.12 7.94
N LEU A 109 -11.61 4.22 7.87
CA LEU A 109 -11.42 2.80 8.23
C LEU A 109 -10.45 2.10 7.27
N LEU A 110 -10.61 2.30 5.94
CA LEU A 110 -9.73 1.70 4.93
C LEU A 110 -8.29 2.22 5.07
N ILE A 111 -8.11 3.51 5.35
CA ILE A 111 -6.80 4.14 5.61
C ILE A 111 -6.15 3.51 6.85
N HIS A 112 -6.91 3.30 7.92
CA HIS A 112 -6.40 2.64 9.13
C HIS A 112 -5.93 1.21 8.85
N MET A 113 -6.67 0.48 8.01
CA MET A 113 -6.29 -0.87 7.58
C MET A 113 -5.02 -0.85 6.71
N LEU A 114 -4.89 0.11 5.81
CA LEU A 114 -3.69 0.30 5.00
C LEU A 114 -2.47 0.68 5.87
N LYS A 115 -2.65 1.54 6.88
CA LYS A 115 -1.59 1.84 7.85
C LYS A 115 -1.10 0.57 8.56
N HIS A 116 -2.01 -0.31 8.98
CA HIS A 116 -1.64 -1.59 9.57
C HIS A 116 -0.81 -2.44 8.60
N ALA A 117 -1.22 -2.55 7.34
CA ALA A 117 -0.47 -3.30 6.31
C ALA A 117 0.90 -2.66 6.01
N TYR A 118 1.00 -1.33 6.00
CA TYR A 118 2.26 -0.61 5.83
C TYR A 118 3.25 -0.92 6.97
N VAL A 119 2.82 -0.79 8.22
CA VAL A 119 3.65 -1.11 9.39
C VAL A 119 4.08 -2.58 9.40
N GLN A 120 3.20 -3.47 8.95
CA GLN A 120 3.53 -4.89 8.81
C GLN A 120 4.58 -5.14 7.73
N ALA A 121 4.49 -4.47 6.56
CA ALA A 121 5.50 -4.55 5.52
C ALA A 121 6.88 -4.06 6.01
N GLN A 122 6.91 -3.01 6.81
CA GLN A 122 8.13 -2.52 7.46
C GLN A 122 8.76 -3.59 8.37
N ARG A 123 7.94 -4.24 9.22
CA ARG A 123 8.40 -5.33 10.11
C ARG A 123 8.93 -6.53 9.35
N GLU A 124 8.25 -6.93 8.27
CA GLU A 124 8.70 -8.02 7.40
C GLU A 124 10.05 -7.71 6.77
N SER A 125 10.29 -6.48 6.35
CA SER A 125 11.57 -6.04 5.82
C SER A 125 12.68 -6.12 6.86
N LEU A 126 12.41 -5.68 8.08
CA LEU A 126 13.37 -5.78 9.20
C LEU A 126 13.73 -7.25 9.51
N LEU A 127 12.72 -8.12 9.60
CA LEU A 127 12.96 -9.55 9.86
C LEU A 127 13.73 -10.24 8.72
N ALA A 128 13.56 -9.78 7.48
CA ALA A 128 14.30 -10.30 6.33
C ALA A 128 15.78 -9.85 6.30
N SER A 129 16.11 -8.74 6.95
CA SER A 129 17.49 -8.23 7.03
C SER A 129 18.29 -8.78 8.23
N MET A 130 17.64 -9.44 9.19
CA MET A 130 18.33 -10.06 10.32
C MET A 130 19.10 -11.32 9.88
N PRO A 131 20.36 -11.50 10.31
CA PRO A 131 21.10 -12.72 10.04
C PRO A 131 20.39 -13.92 10.68
N ARG A 132 20.05 -14.90 9.87
CA ARG A 132 19.44 -16.15 10.36
C ARG A 132 20.53 -17.13 10.74
N SER A 133 20.55 -17.58 11.98
CA SER A 133 21.22 -18.80 12.37
C SER A 133 20.46 -19.98 11.74
N ALA A 134 21.11 -20.67 10.79
CA ALA A 134 20.70 -21.88 10.09
C ALA A 134 19.37 -21.79 9.26
N ASP A 135 19.51 -22.00 7.96
CA ASP A 135 18.38 -22.10 7.03
C ASP A 135 17.56 -23.39 7.26
N PRO A 136 16.24 -23.32 7.42
CA PRO A 136 15.41 -24.53 7.42
C PRO A 136 15.26 -25.09 5.98
N ILE A 137 15.28 -26.40 5.88
CA ILE A 137 15.35 -27.27 4.67
C ILE A 137 14.22 -27.05 3.61
N TRP A 138 13.19 -26.21 3.87
CA TRP A 138 12.03 -25.99 2.98
C TRP A 138 12.06 -24.71 2.14
N ALA A 139 13.22 -24.10 1.94
CA ALA A 139 13.37 -22.92 1.07
C ALA A 139 13.21 -23.30 -0.40
N GLN A 140 12.01 -23.10 -0.96
CA GLN A 140 11.66 -23.41 -2.34
C GLN A 140 12.40 -22.57 -3.40
N PRO A 141 12.70 -23.11 -4.61
CA PRO A 141 13.58 -22.50 -5.61
C PRO A 141 13.15 -21.14 -6.19
N GLY A 142 11.89 -20.74 -6.11
CA GLY A 142 11.39 -19.46 -6.62
C GLY A 142 11.60 -18.25 -5.68
N ALA A 143 12.03 -18.50 -4.43
CA ALA A 143 12.20 -17.42 -3.43
C ALA A 143 13.59 -16.78 -3.46
N ARG A 144 14.53 -17.34 -4.21
CA ARG A 144 15.94 -16.91 -4.21
C ARG A 144 16.16 -15.52 -4.80
N ASP A 145 15.48 -15.17 -5.88
CA ASP A 145 15.72 -13.90 -6.59
C ASP A 145 15.29 -12.67 -5.75
N VAL A 146 14.18 -12.76 -5.05
CA VAL A 146 13.71 -11.68 -4.15
C VAL A 146 14.58 -11.59 -2.88
N ARG A 147 15.15 -12.73 -2.43
CA ARG A 147 16.06 -12.77 -1.26
C ARG A 147 17.46 -12.26 -1.59
N GLN A 148 18.02 -12.59 -2.74
CA GLN A 148 19.35 -12.12 -3.15
C GLN A 148 19.39 -10.60 -3.34
N ARG A 149 18.32 -9.97 -3.84
CA ARG A 149 18.22 -8.51 -3.94
C ARG A 149 18.13 -7.84 -2.57
N ARG A 150 17.54 -8.49 -1.56
CA ARG A 150 17.40 -7.96 -0.20
C ARG A 150 18.64 -8.15 0.68
N SER A 151 19.44 -9.18 0.46
CA SER A 151 20.65 -9.46 1.24
C SER A 151 21.87 -8.65 0.80
N ALA A 152 21.86 -8.02 -0.38
CA ALA A 152 22.90 -7.11 -0.84
C ALA A 152 22.82 -5.72 -0.16
N GLU A 153 21.67 -5.38 0.45
CA GLU A 153 21.49 -4.18 1.26
C GLU A 153 21.85 -4.51 2.72
N GLY A 154 23.12 -4.31 3.09
CA GLY A 154 23.60 -4.52 4.46
C GLY A 154 22.74 -3.82 5.51
N ALA A 155 22.67 -4.38 6.72
CA ALA A 155 21.90 -4.00 7.94
C ALA A 155 21.32 -2.56 7.93
N GLN A 156 20.37 -2.31 7.06
CA GLN A 156 19.66 -1.03 6.96
C GLN A 156 18.41 -1.10 7.83
N GLY A 157 18.08 0.01 8.49
CA GLY A 157 16.91 0.18 9.35
C GLY A 157 15.59 -0.22 8.70
N LEU A 158 14.49 0.04 9.37
CA LEU A 158 13.14 -0.25 8.89
C LEU A 158 12.97 0.24 7.44
N TRP A 159 12.40 -0.59 6.56
CA TRP A 159 12.04 -0.13 5.23
C TRP A 159 11.01 1.00 5.33
N GLU A 160 11.29 2.13 4.72
CA GLU A 160 10.37 3.27 4.64
C GLU A 160 10.25 3.72 3.20
N ALA A 161 9.03 4.11 2.82
CA ALA A 161 8.81 4.76 1.55
C ALA A 161 9.32 6.21 1.61
N ASP A 162 9.89 6.71 0.51
CA ASP A 162 10.31 8.10 0.39
C ASP A 162 9.19 8.98 -0.19
N VAL A 163 8.33 8.38 -1.00
CA VAL A 163 7.17 9.03 -1.61
C VAL A 163 6.04 8.02 -1.81
N LEU A 164 4.81 8.45 -1.58
CA LEU A 164 3.60 7.74 -1.93
C LEU A 164 3.02 8.29 -3.22
N THR A 165 2.48 7.40 -4.05
CA THR A 165 1.68 7.75 -5.23
C THR A 165 0.52 6.79 -5.36
N SER A 166 -0.43 7.07 -6.25
CA SER A 166 -1.61 6.25 -6.44
C SER A 166 -1.82 5.85 -7.89
N VAL A 167 -2.48 4.71 -8.10
CA VAL A 167 -2.96 4.32 -9.43
C VAL A 167 -4.00 5.33 -9.90
N PRO A 168 -3.83 5.93 -11.09
CA PRO A 168 -4.84 6.85 -11.64
C PRO A 168 -6.04 6.09 -12.16
N VAL A 169 -7.24 6.64 -11.93
CA VAL A 169 -8.49 6.14 -12.52
C VAL A 169 -8.71 6.78 -13.90
N SER A 170 -9.59 6.16 -14.72
CA SER A 170 -10.02 6.79 -15.96
C SER A 170 -10.91 8.00 -15.70
N ASP A 171 -10.92 8.97 -16.63
CA ASP A 171 -11.78 10.17 -16.54
C ASP A 171 -13.27 9.82 -16.45
N GLU A 172 -13.68 8.73 -17.12
CA GLU A 172 -15.04 8.20 -17.02
C GLU A 172 -15.38 7.79 -15.57
N ARG A 173 -14.51 7.00 -14.94
CA ARG A 173 -14.69 6.59 -13.54
C ARG A 173 -14.54 7.76 -12.57
N ARG A 174 -13.68 8.74 -12.88
CA ARG A 174 -13.57 9.96 -12.09
C ARG A 174 -14.84 10.79 -12.14
N ARG A 175 -15.47 10.90 -13.32
CA ARG A 175 -16.78 11.56 -13.48
C ARG A 175 -17.92 10.80 -12.80
N GLU A 176 -17.95 9.47 -12.95
CA GLU A 176 -18.96 8.60 -12.33
C GLU A 176 -18.91 8.66 -10.78
N ARG A 177 -17.72 8.69 -10.19
CA ARG A 177 -17.51 8.56 -8.74
C ARG A 177 -17.22 9.88 -8.04
N GLY A 178 -16.86 10.91 -8.79
CA GLY A 178 -16.47 12.21 -8.27
C GLY A 178 -15.01 12.29 -7.76
N PHE A 179 -14.32 11.15 -7.57
CA PHE A 179 -12.97 11.12 -7.00
C PHE A 179 -12.16 9.89 -7.46
N ASN A 180 -10.84 9.93 -7.26
CA ASN A 180 -9.96 8.78 -7.38
C ASN A 180 -9.84 8.07 -6.02
N GLN A 181 -10.31 6.84 -5.93
CA GLN A 181 -10.33 6.05 -4.70
C GLN A 181 -8.92 5.78 -4.16
N ALA A 182 -8.00 5.40 -5.05
CA ALA A 182 -6.62 5.12 -4.68
C ALA A 182 -5.90 6.39 -4.19
N GLU A 183 -6.19 7.54 -4.77
CA GLU A 183 -5.64 8.83 -4.36
C GLU A 183 -6.08 9.23 -2.94
N VAL A 184 -7.38 9.14 -2.64
CA VAL A 184 -7.90 9.46 -1.30
C VAL A 184 -7.26 8.56 -0.24
N LEU A 185 -7.13 7.25 -0.53
CA LEU A 185 -6.46 6.32 0.37
C LEU A 185 -4.97 6.64 0.52
N ALA A 186 -4.28 7.00 -0.57
CA ALA A 186 -2.87 7.33 -0.56
C ALA A 186 -2.57 8.62 0.24
N ARG A 187 -3.37 9.66 0.03
CA ARG A 187 -3.25 10.93 0.80
C ARG A 187 -3.53 10.72 2.29
N GLY A 188 -4.56 9.93 2.61
CA GLY A 188 -4.87 9.59 4.00
C GLY A 188 -3.77 8.77 4.66
N LEU A 189 -3.20 7.79 3.96
CA LEU A 189 -2.05 7.02 4.46
C LEU A 189 -0.82 7.92 4.61
N SER A 190 -0.53 8.79 3.63
CA SER A 190 0.56 9.78 3.65
C SER A 190 0.54 10.58 4.95
N SER A 191 -0.60 11.14 5.30
CA SER A 191 -0.78 11.87 6.56
C SER A 191 -0.59 10.99 7.79
N ALA A 192 -1.06 9.72 7.73
CA ALA A 192 -1.02 8.79 8.88
C ALA A 192 0.37 8.21 9.16
N VAL A 193 1.29 8.20 8.17
CA VAL A 193 2.65 7.65 8.29
C VAL A 193 3.74 8.69 8.04
N SER A 194 3.36 9.96 7.84
CA SER A 194 4.28 11.11 7.61
C SER A 194 5.22 10.90 6.42
N VAL A 195 4.76 10.22 5.37
CA VAL A 195 5.47 10.08 4.10
C VAL A 195 4.76 10.93 3.05
N PRO A 196 5.47 11.79 2.31
CA PRO A 196 4.83 12.70 1.36
C PRO A 196 4.13 11.96 0.21
N TYR A 197 2.98 12.48 -0.21
CA TYR A 197 2.27 12.05 -1.39
C TYR A 197 2.61 12.96 -2.58
N SER A 198 2.83 12.36 -3.75
CA SER A 198 2.93 13.07 -5.02
C SER A 198 2.10 12.35 -6.08
N GLU A 199 1.32 13.09 -6.86
CA GLU A 199 0.64 12.56 -8.03
C GLU A 199 1.68 12.43 -9.14
N LEU A 200 2.08 11.20 -9.47
CA LEU A 200 3.16 10.92 -10.41
C LEU A 200 2.67 10.37 -11.75
N LEU A 201 1.47 9.82 -11.78
CA LEU A 201 0.95 9.05 -12.90
C LEU A 201 -0.35 9.63 -13.44
N HIS A 202 -0.54 9.53 -14.73
CA HIS A 202 -1.84 9.71 -15.38
C HIS A 202 -2.15 8.53 -16.31
N ARG A 203 -3.43 8.37 -16.63
CA ARG A 203 -3.89 7.37 -17.58
C ARG A 203 -3.94 7.99 -18.98
N THR A 204 -3.24 7.39 -19.95
CA THR A 204 -3.01 7.96 -21.28
C THR A 204 -4.19 7.82 -22.24
N ARG A 205 -5.05 6.81 -22.07
CA ARG A 205 -6.16 6.52 -23.00
C ARG A 205 -7.34 5.82 -22.32
N HIS A 206 -8.55 6.04 -22.91
CA HIS A 206 -9.67 5.12 -22.78
C HIS A 206 -9.36 3.88 -23.62
N THR A 207 -9.29 2.70 -22.99
CA THR A 207 -9.33 1.45 -23.76
C THR A 207 -10.76 1.24 -24.19
N ASP A 208 -11.07 1.53 -25.45
CA ASP A 208 -12.29 1.04 -26.07
C ASP A 208 -12.38 -0.47 -25.90
N LYS A 209 -13.57 -0.95 -25.56
CA LYS A 209 -13.87 -2.39 -25.45
C LYS A 209 -13.74 -3.03 -26.84
N GLN A 210 -12.52 -3.36 -27.24
CA GLN A 210 -12.28 -4.17 -28.44
C GLN A 210 -12.22 -5.63 -28.03
N SER A 211 -13.29 -6.36 -28.32
CA SER A 211 -13.54 -7.76 -27.94
C SER A 211 -12.65 -8.79 -28.64
N PHE A 212 -11.77 -8.38 -29.58
CA PHE A 212 -11.01 -9.29 -30.45
C PHE A 212 -9.48 -9.24 -30.28
N LYS A 213 -8.97 -8.66 -29.19
CA LYS A 213 -7.51 -8.56 -28.99
C LYS A 213 -6.90 -9.83 -28.42
N SER A 214 -5.74 -10.23 -28.95
CA SER A 214 -4.94 -11.34 -28.41
C SER A 214 -4.47 -11.05 -26.98
N ARG A 215 -4.05 -12.09 -26.24
CA ARG A 215 -3.48 -11.92 -24.90
C ARG A 215 -2.24 -11.00 -24.90
N MET A 216 -1.41 -11.09 -25.92
CA MET A 216 -0.21 -10.25 -26.06
C MET A 216 -0.57 -8.79 -26.31
N ASP A 217 -1.57 -8.52 -27.15
CA ASP A 217 -2.04 -7.15 -27.39
C ASP A 217 -2.60 -6.51 -26.13
N ARG A 218 -3.33 -7.29 -25.30
CA ARG A 218 -3.81 -6.82 -24.00
C ARG A 218 -2.69 -6.48 -23.02
N VAL A 219 -1.58 -7.23 -23.03
CA VAL A 219 -0.41 -6.93 -22.21
C VAL A 219 0.26 -5.63 -22.69
N ARG A 220 0.47 -5.47 -23.99
CA ARG A 220 1.03 -4.23 -24.57
C ARG A 220 0.14 -3.01 -24.36
N ASP A 221 -1.18 -3.18 -24.51
CA ASP A 221 -2.14 -2.12 -24.24
C ASP A 221 -2.11 -1.68 -22.77
N MET A 222 -1.86 -2.61 -21.84
CA MET A 222 -1.71 -2.30 -20.41
C MET A 222 -0.41 -1.57 -20.12
N GLU A 223 0.71 -1.91 -20.80
CA GLU A 223 2.01 -1.27 -20.61
C GLU A 223 1.98 0.22 -20.99
N ASN A 224 1.23 0.58 -22.05
CA ASN A 224 1.09 1.95 -22.52
C ASN A 224 -0.11 2.71 -21.93
N LEU A 225 -0.82 2.11 -20.98
CA LEU A 225 -2.03 2.68 -20.40
C LEU A 225 -1.74 3.78 -19.37
N PHE A 226 -0.54 3.78 -18.83
CA PHE A 226 -0.11 4.73 -17.79
C PHE A 226 1.19 5.40 -18.19
N ALA A 227 1.28 6.69 -17.94
CA ALA A 227 2.50 7.47 -18.12
C ALA A 227 2.72 8.39 -16.91
N MET A 228 3.94 8.87 -16.75
CA MET A 228 4.22 9.88 -15.77
C MET A 228 3.64 11.24 -16.18
N LEU A 229 3.18 12.00 -15.19
CA LEU A 229 2.85 13.41 -15.37
C LEU A 229 4.11 14.21 -15.74
N PRO A 230 3.99 15.26 -16.56
CA PRO A 230 5.15 16.08 -16.95
C PRO A 230 5.92 16.67 -15.76
N SER A 231 5.24 16.98 -14.65
CA SER A 231 5.83 17.51 -13.40
C SER A 231 6.43 16.44 -12.49
N ALA A 232 6.22 15.17 -12.78
CA ALA A 232 6.64 14.11 -11.89
C ALA A 232 8.15 13.86 -11.84
N PRO A 233 8.95 14.04 -12.93
CA PRO A 233 10.40 13.94 -12.85
C PRO A 233 11.00 14.93 -11.84
N ASP A 234 10.57 16.18 -11.83
CA ASP A 234 11.04 17.20 -10.88
C ASP A 234 10.68 16.83 -9.43
N ALA A 235 9.46 16.32 -9.22
CA ALA A 235 9.04 15.85 -7.91
C ALA A 235 9.88 14.66 -7.42
N LEU A 236 10.27 13.72 -8.30
CA LEU A 236 11.15 12.61 -7.93
C LEU A 236 12.58 13.07 -7.68
N LEU A 237 13.09 14.02 -8.47
CA LEU A 237 14.43 14.58 -8.28
C LEU A 237 14.56 15.24 -6.91
N LEU A 238 13.64 16.15 -6.57
CA LEU A 238 13.60 16.80 -5.25
C LEU A 238 13.54 15.78 -4.10
N ARG A 239 12.80 14.68 -4.27
CA ARG A 239 12.75 13.61 -3.27
C ARG A 239 14.06 12.83 -3.17
N SER A 240 14.68 12.55 -4.31
CA SER A 240 15.98 11.86 -4.35
C SER A 240 17.06 12.69 -3.64
N GLU A 241 17.12 13.98 -3.91
CA GLU A 241 18.03 14.91 -3.24
C GLU A 241 17.81 14.95 -1.73
N ALA A 242 16.57 15.11 -1.27
CA ALA A 242 16.24 15.10 0.15
C ALA A 242 16.57 13.78 0.86
N VAL A 243 16.52 12.64 0.13
CA VAL A 243 16.96 11.34 0.64
C VAL A 243 18.48 11.26 0.73
N HIS A 244 19.19 11.79 -0.27
CA HIS A 244 20.66 11.84 -0.27
C HIS A 244 21.21 12.71 0.87
N GLU A 245 20.62 13.87 1.09
CA GLU A 245 21.00 14.77 2.19
C GLU A 245 20.84 14.10 3.55
N ARG A 246 19.71 13.43 3.79
CA ARG A 246 19.47 12.68 5.04
C ARG A 246 20.46 11.53 5.25
N ASN A 247 20.78 10.79 4.19
CA ASN A 247 21.73 9.69 4.26
C ASN A 247 23.19 10.16 4.40
N SER A 248 23.55 11.32 3.86
CA SER A 248 24.87 11.92 3.96
C SER A 248 25.16 12.43 5.38
N ALA A 249 24.14 12.82 6.13
CA ALA A 249 24.25 13.21 7.53
C ALA A 249 24.54 12.01 8.45
N ASP A 250 24.21 10.78 8.03
CA ASP A 250 24.60 9.55 8.74
C ASP A 250 25.91 9.00 8.14
N SER A 251 27.03 9.36 8.75
CA SER A 251 28.41 9.07 8.28
C SER A 251 28.74 7.57 8.11
N ARG A 252 27.79 6.65 8.35
CA ARG A 252 27.98 5.19 8.27
C ARG A 252 27.68 4.58 6.91
N SER A 253 26.99 5.28 5.99
CA SER A 253 26.64 4.74 4.68
C SER A 253 26.89 5.75 3.56
N LYS A 254 27.95 5.56 2.79
CA LYS A 254 28.21 6.32 1.54
C LYS A 254 27.47 5.75 0.33
N ALA A 255 26.67 4.68 0.48
CA ALA A 255 25.98 4.05 -0.64
C ALA A 255 24.68 4.79 -0.97
N ILE A 256 24.54 5.19 -2.23
CA ILE A 256 23.32 5.77 -2.76
C ILE A 256 22.28 4.65 -2.84
N ARG A 257 21.27 4.67 -1.97
CA ARG A 257 20.15 3.74 -2.07
C ARG A 257 19.11 4.23 -3.09
N PRO A 258 18.39 3.32 -3.76
CA PRO A 258 17.30 3.70 -4.65
C PRO A 258 16.19 4.47 -3.91
N LEU A 259 15.55 5.39 -4.62
CA LEU A 259 14.35 6.07 -4.17
C LEU A 259 13.20 5.06 -4.03
N ARG A 260 12.59 4.96 -2.87
CA ARG A 260 11.51 4.00 -2.56
C ARG A 260 10.14 4.61 -2.79
N ILE A 261 9.52 4.24 -3.90
CA ILE A 261 8.18 4.69 -4.29
C ILE A 261 7.16 3.67 -3.81
N LEU A 262 6.17 4.09 -3.02
CA LEU A 262 5.05 3.24 -2.63
C LEU A 262 3.82 3.58 -3.48
N LEU A 263 3.42 2.66 -4.34
CA LEU A 263 2.25 2.77 -5.22
C LEU A 263 1.03 2.16 -4.53
N LEU A 264 -0.04 2.95 -4.41
CA LEU A 264 -1.29 2.51 -3.79
C LEU A 264 -2.39 2.23 -4.82
N ASP A 265 -3.17 1.16 -4.54
CA ASP A 265 -4.42 0.85 -5.24
C ASP A 265 -5.46 0.29 -4.25
N ASP A 266 -6.72 0.21 -4.66
CA ASP A 266 -7.79 -0.36 -3.81
C ASP A 266 -7.74 -1.89 -3.78
N ILE A 267 -7.60 -2.58 -4.92
CA ILE A 267 -7.59 -4.04 -5.01
C ILE A 267 -6.45 -4.54 -5.90
N TYR A 268 -5.73 -5.53 -5.42
CA TYR A 268 -4.85 -6.34 -6.25
C TYR A 268 -5.58 -7.61 -6.71
N THR A 269 -5.86 -7.73 -8.00
CA THR A 269 -6.41 -8.93 -8.63
C THR A 269 -5.31 -9.76 -9.29
N THR A 270 -5.00 -9.51 -10.53
CA THR A 270 -3.89 -10.12 -11.29
C THR A 270 -2.56 -9.39 -11.10
N GLY A 271 -2.62 -8.13 -10.70
CA GLY A 271 -1.47 -7.23 -10.57
C GLY A 271 -1.09 -6.50 -11.86
N SER A 272 -1.82 -6.70 -12.96
CA SER A 272 -1.50 -6.06 -14.25
C SER A 272 -1.50 -4.53 -14.15
N THR A 273 -2.46 -3.95 -13.45
CA THR A 273 -2.56 -2.48 -13.26
C THR A 273 -1.36 -1.94 -12.49
N VAL A 274 -1.05 -2.49 -11.32
CA VAL A 274 0.09 -2.03 -10.51
C VAL A 274 1.41 -2.31 -11.21
N ASN A 275 1.51 -3.38 -12.01
CA ASN A 275 2.71 -3.71 -12.78
C ASN A 275 2.96 -2.70 -13.90
N ALA A 276 1.92 -2.31 -14.63
CA ALA A 276 2.00 -1.29 -15.69
C ALA A 276 2.35 0.09 -15.11
N CYS A 277 1.74 0.49 -13.99
CA CYS A 277 2.09 1.71 -13.28
C CYS A 277 3.55 1.69 -12.77
N ALA A 278 4.00 0.55 -12.23
CA ALA A 278 5.37 0.39 -11.76
C ALA A 278 6.39 0.46 -12.90
N LEU A 279 6.06 -0.09 -14.08
CA LEU A 279 6.89 0.04 -15.29
C LEU A 279 7.03 1.52 -15.68
N ALA A 280 5.92 2.25 -15.78
CA ALA A 280 5.94 3.67 -16.14
C ALA A 280 6.79 4.51 -15.15
N LEU A 281 6.64 4.27 -13.84
CA LEU A 281 7.43 4.93 -12.79
C LEU A 281 8.93 4.63 -12.92
N LYS A 282 9.30 3.36 -13.10
CA LYS A 282 10.71 2.94 -13.22
C LYS A 282 11.35 3.47 -14.49
N THR A 283 10.65 3.41 -15.62
CA THR A 283 11.16 3.89 -16.91
C THR A 283 11.45 5.38 -16.82
N ALA A 284 10.52 6.15 -16.29
CA ALA A 284 10.70 7.60 -16.21
C ALA A 284 11.73 8.01 -15.15
N ALA A 285 11.80 7.33 -14.01
CA ALA A 285 12.87 7.56 -13.03
C ALA A 285 14.26 7.26 -13.64
N ALA A 286 14.39 6.15 -14.40
CA ALA A 286 15.62 5.80 -15.09
C ALA A 286 16.00 6.84 -16.15
N SER A 287 15.04 7.38 -16.91
CA SER A 287 15.29 8.45 -17.89
C SER A 287 15.75 9.75 -17.22
N ALA A 288 15.38 9.99 -15.99
CA ALA A 288 15.85 11.11 -15.17
C ALA A 288 17.15 10.79 -14.39
N GLY A 289 17.76 9.62 -14.60
CA GLY A 289 18.97 9.20 -13.89
C GLY A 289 18.76 8.87 -12.41
N ILE A 290 17.51 8.64 -11.98
CA ILE A 290 17.15 8.39 -10.58
C ILE A 290 16.98 6.87 -10.38
N PRO A 291 17.86 6.21 -9.60
CA PRO A 291 17.64 4.82 -9.18
C PRO A 291 16.36 4.75 -8.35
N ALA A 292 15.38 3.93 -8.75
CA ALA A 292 14.11 3.82 -8.05
C ALA A 292 13.64 2.38 -7.88
N GLU A 293 13.05 2.11 -6.72
CA GLU A 293 12.33 0.89 -6.39
C GLU A 293 10.85 1.20 -6.20
N VAL A 294 9.99 0.41 -6.85
CA VAL A 294 8.54 0.53 -6.69
C VAL A 294 8.03 -0.64 -5.86
N CYS A 295 7.41 -0.32 -4.74
CA CYS A 295 6.66 -1.27 -3.92
C CYS A 295 5.18 -0.92 -3.99
N CYS A 296 4.30 -1.91 -3.79
CA CYS A 296 2.86 -1.70 -3.90
C CYS A 296 2.16 -1.99 -2.57
N LEU A 297 1.15 -1.19 -2.27
CA LEU A 297 0.26 -1.41 -1.14
C LEU A 297 -1.18 -1.31 -1.63
N THR A 298 -1.98 -2.35 -1.37
CA THR A 298 -3.39 -2.37 -1.75
C THR A 298 -4.26 -2.65 -0.54
N TRP A 299 -5.50 -2.15 -0.57
CA TRP A 299 -6.39 -2.42 0.54
C TRP A 299 -6.78 -3.89 0.59
N ALA A 300 -7.13 -4.50 -0.57
CA ALA A 300 -7.52 -5.89 -0.61
C ALA A 300 -6.75 -6.70 -1.66
N ARG A 301 -6.64 -8.01 -1.42
CA ARG A 301 -6.07 -9.03 -2.32
C ARG A 301 -7.11 -10.09 -2.66
N SER A 302 -7.42 -10.21 -3.93
CA SER A 302 -8.26 -11.29 -4.48
C SER A 302 -7.51 -12.61 -4.61
#